data_faf084d5ee5985dd291be862f9c364c5
#
_entry.id   faf084d5ee5985dd291be862f9c364c5
#
_cell.length_a   1.000
_cell.length_b   1.000
_cell.length_c   1.000
_cell.angle_alpha   90.00
_cell.angle_beta   90.00
_cell.angle_gamma   90.00
#
_symmetry.space_group_name_H-M   'P 1'
#
loop_
_entity.id
_entity.type
_entity.pdbx_description
1 polymer ?
#
loop_
_entity_poly.entity_id
_entity_poly.type
_entity_poly.pdbx_seq_one_letter_code
_entity_poly.pdbx_strand_id
1 'polypeptide(L)'
;LSIRRQRQMCIRDRLKIMDIYNQFYLQLSMTLAARGLRAWTVSYHPTRRAEELPLIPKQRYEAMDRYFKNTGACGIQMMRATASTQLSVNYYSERDFVQKMRVACLLTPFFALLSDNAVRYQGNRNNAYSVRTRIWQDVDLDRCGVPPHLMDPDFGFAQYAQTVLTRPLIVALKGNRTKAVGRKSAQEIYGSHLLKKEVEHVLSMFFFDARLKSYLEIRGADCMPPKYIAAYAQLVKTIFGSQAALQNILRHYDGATTGDIANAKVAVCKDGYNAWVYGKPIGKELAWLLLQARSRTPSQEERALLEPFAKLIATKKTIREEESEND
;
A
#
# COMPACT_ATOMS: atom_id res chain seq x y z
N LEU A 1 16.18 6.58 3.55
CA LEU A 1 15.94 7.30 2.28
C LEU A 1 14.58 6.85 1.73
N SER A 2 13.58 7.71 1.87
CA SER A 2 12.27 7.49 1.26
C SER A 2 12.43 7.60 -0.25
N ILE A 3 12.29 6.51 -0.97
CA ILE A 3 12.24 6.47 -2.44
C ILE A 3 10.92 7.09 -2.93
N ARG A 4 10.61 8.30 -2.45
CA ARG A 4 9.40 9.04 -2.82
C ARG A 4 9.49 9.76 -4.17
N ARG A 5 10.60 9.67 -4.91
CA ARG A 5 10.82 10.42 -6.16
C ARG A 5 10.71 9.61 -7.46
N GLN A 6 10.41 8.33 -7.41
CA GLN A 6 10.09 7.58 -8.64
C GLN A 6 8.63 7.75 -9.08
N ARG A 7 8.14 9.00 -9.09
CA ARG A 7 6.74 9.33 -9.39
C ARG A 7 6.38 9.37 -10.87
N GLN A 8 7.32 9.08 -11.77
CA GLN A 8 7.09 9.19 -13.21
C GLN A 8 7.69 8.03 -14.00
N MET A 9 7.73 6.85 -13.43
CA MET A 9 7.82 5.71 -14.33
C MET A 9 6.46 5.58 -15.00
N CYS A 10 6.33 6.27 -16.13
CA CYS A 10 5.33 5.92 -17.11
C CYS A 10 5.49 4.44 -17.35
N ILE A 11 4.47 3.66 -16.99
CA ILE A 11 4.39 2.21 -17.15
C ILE A 11 4.40 1.83 -18.65
N ARG A 12 4.97 2.63 -19.52
CA ARG A 12 5.11 2.37 -20.97
C ARG A 12 6.19 1.33 -21.28
N ASP A 13 7.26 1.25 -20.49
CA ASP A 13 8.46 0.48 -20.83
C ASP A 13 8.85 -0.50 -19.70
N ARG A 14 7.98 -1.49 -19.47
CA ARG A 14 8.04 -2.40 -18.30
C ARG A 14 9.16 -3.40 -18.34
N LEU A 15 9.59 -3.79 -19.52
CA LEU A 15 10.75 -4.65 -19.68
C LEU A 15 12.01 -3.97 -19.16
N LYS A 16 12.08 -2.62 -19.23
CA LYS A 16 13.16 -1.82 -18.66
C LYS A 16 13.06 -1.59 -17.14
N ILE A 17 11.89 -1.83 -16.51
CA ILE A 17 11.75 -1.64 -15.05
C ILE A 17 12.75 -2.50 -14.30
N MET A 18 12.90 -3.77 -14.71
CA MET A 18 13.86 -4.67 -14.07
C MET A 18 15.30 -4.20 -14.23
N ASP A 19 15.68 -3.76 -15.43
CA ASP A 19 17.04 -3.27 -15.70
C ASP A 19 17.34 -2.01 -14.90
N ILE A 20 16.42 -1.03 -14.91
CA ILE A 20 16.55 0.21 -14.14
C ILE A 20 16.63 -0.09 -12.63
N TYR A 21 15.78 -1.00 -12.14
CA TYR A 21 15.78 -1.37 -10.74
C TYR A 21 17.06 -2.11 -10.34
N ASN A 22 17.53 -3.04 -11.16
CA ASN A 22 18.76 -3.78 -10.94
C ASN A 22 19.99 -2.86 -10.95
N GLN A 23 20.06 -1.91 -11.89
CA GLN A 23 21.12 -0.89 -11.92
C GLN A 23 21.10 -0.01 -10.68
N PHE A 24 19.92 0.48 -10.31
CA PHE A 24 19.76 1.30 -9.08
C PHE A 24 20.15 0.51 -7.84
N TYR A 25 19.68 -0.74 -7.71
CA TYR A 25 19.97 -1.59 -6.55
C TYR A 25 21.44 -1.94 -6.45
N LEU A 26 22.11 -2.20 -7.58
CA LEU A 26 23.55 -2.42 -7.63
C LEU A 26 24.32 -1.19 -7.13
N GLN A 27 24.02 0.00 -7.66
CA GLN A 27 24.67 1.25 -7.24
C GLN A 27 24.41 1.54 -5.76
N LEU A 28 23.19 1.35 -5.30
CA LEU A 28 22.81 1.50 -3.89
C LEU A 28 23.60 0.54 -3.01
N SER A 29 23.68 -0.74 -3.38
CA SER A 29 24.37 -1.78 -2.62
C SER A 29 25.86 -1.48 -2.50
N MET A 30 26.52 -1.06 -3.59
CA MET A 30 27.92 -0.65 -3.59
C MET A 30 28.16 0.55 -2.67
N THR A 31 27.29 1.57 -2.76
CA THR A 31 27.37 2.78 -1.93
C THR A 31 27.18 2.50 -0.45
N LEU A 32 26.28 1.60 -0.10
CA LEU A 32 26.02 1.17 1.26
C LEU A 32 27.14 0.30 1.82
N ALA A 33 27.63 -0.66 1.02
CA ALA A 33 28.73 -1.54 1.41
C ALA A 33 30.01 -0.76 1.76
N ALA A 34 30.33 0.28 1.01
CA ALA A 34 31.44 1.21 1.32
C ALA A 34 31.31 1.91 2.68
N ARG A 35 30.15 1.87 3.31
CA ARG A 35 29.84 2.43 4.63
C ARG A 35 29.52 1.37 5.68
N GLY A 36 29.77 0.09 5.40
CA GLY A 36 29.42 -1.03 6.29
C GLY A 36 27.89 -1.21 6.47
N LEU A 37 27.09 -0.72 5.52
CA LEU A 37 25.64 -0.80 5.55
C LEU A 37 25.12 -1.79 4.50
N ARG A 38 23.95 -2.37 4.74
CA ARG A 38 23.26 -3.29 3.84
C ARG A 38 21.82 -2.85 3.60
N ALA A 39 21.35 -2.94 2.35
CA ALA A 39 19.93 -2.79 2.01
C ALA A 39 19.20 -4.13 2.18
N TRP A 40 17.97 -4.06 2.70
CA TRP A 40 17.08 -5.22 2.84
C TRP A 40 15.78 -4.95 2.08
N THR A 41 15.30 -5.97 1.37
CA THR A 41 14.02 -5.92 0.62
C THR A 41 12.93 -6.65 1.40
N VAL A 42 12.71 -6.26 2.65
CA VAL A 42 11.74 -6.87 3.58
C VAL A 42 10.69 -5.85 4.01
N SER A 43 9.52 -6.31 4.39
CA SER A 43 8.40 -5.46 4.79
C SER A 43 8.46 -4.96 6.22
N TYR A 44 9.22 -5.64 7.08
CA TYR A 44 9.47 -5.28 8.47
C TYR A 44 10.95 -5.42 8.80
N HIS A 45 11.45 -4.58 9.72
CA HIS A 45 12.87 -4.62 10.12
C HIS A 45 13.27 -6.02 10.61
N PRO A 46 14.34 -6.65 10.04
CA PRO A 46 14.56 -8.08 10.18
C PRO A 46 15.11 -8.51 11.54
N THR A 47 15.73 -7.63 12.30
CA THR A 47 16.49 -8.02 13.50
C THR A 47 16.12 -7.26 14.76
N ARG A 48 15.62 -6.02 14.66
CA ARG A 48 15.38 -5.15 15.82
C ARG A 48 13.91 -4.94 16.09
N ARG A 49 13.61 -4.65 17.34
CA ARG A 49 12.29 -4.15 17.74
C ARG A 49 12.12 -2.70 17.26
N ALA A 50 10.89 -2.29 17.01
CA ALA A 50 10.60 -0.96 16.50
C ALA A 50 11.04 0.16 17.47
N GLU A 51 10.97 -0.09 18.78
CA GLU A 51 11.35 0.83 19.82
C GLU A 51 12.87 1.13 19.83
N GLU A 52 13.69 0.18 19.36
CA GLU A 52 15.15 0.29 19.26
C GLU A 52 15.60 1.08 18.03
N LEU A 53 14.70 1.32 17.09
CA LEU A 53 15.00 2.01 15.84
C LEU A 53 14.88 3.53 16.02
N PRO A 54 15.87 4.31 15.54
CA PRO A 54 15.81 5.75 15.63
C PRO A 54 14.68 6.31 14.76
N LEU A 55 14.02 7.34 15.26
CA LEU A 55 13.10 8.11 14.44
C LEU A 55 13.88 8.96 13.42
N ILE A 56 13.42 9.01 12.19
CA ILE A 56 14.00 9.91 11.18
C ILE A 56 13.86 11.36 11.68
N PRO A 57 14.95 12.16 11.74
CA PRO A 57 14.97 13.50 12.32
C PRO A 57 14.24 14.51 11.43
N LYS A 58 12.92 14.48 11.48
CA LYS A 58 12.02 15.43 10.80
C LYS A 58 10.94 15.86 11.78
N GLN A 59 10.76 17.16 11.94
CA GLN A 59 9.76 17.76 12.84
C GLN A 59 8.35 17.14 12.69
N ARG A 60 7.95 16.86 11.44
CA ARG A 60 6.69 16.18 11.17
C ARG A 60 6.63 14.77 11.78
N TYR A 61 7.73 14.01 11.73
CA TYR A 61 7.76 12.64 12.24
C TYR A 61 7.76 12.61 13.77
N GLU A 62 8.38 13.59 14.43
CA GLU A 62 8.28 13.73 15.88
C GLU A 62 6.83 14.00 16.33
N ALA A 63 6.11 14.85 15.59
CA ALA A 63 4.69 15.08 15.86
C ALA A 63 3.82 13.84 15.60
N MET A 64 4.10 13.09 14.53
CA MET A 64 3.42 11.85 14.21
C MET A 64 3.72 10.76 15.26
N ASP A 65 4.96 10.60 15.70
CA ASP A 65 5.35 9.62 16.71
C ASP A 65 4.62 9.87 18.04
N ARG A 66 4.53 11.14 18.47
CA ARG A 66 3.73 11.52 19.65
C ARG A 66 2.24 11.25 19.46
N TYR A 67 1.70 11.56 18.29
CA TYR A 67 0.28 11.40 18.01
C TYR A 67 -0.11 9.91 18.00
N PHE A 68 0.62 9.07 17.28
CA PHE A 68 0.28 7.66 17.11
C PHE A 68 0.47 6.81 18.38
N LYS A 69 1.15 7.31 19.39
CA LYS A 69 1.18 6.66 20.73
C LYS A 69 -0.18 6.65 21.43
N ASN A 70 -1.12 7.49 20.98
CA ASN A 70 -2.43 7.68 21.62
C ASN A 70 -3.61 7.25 20.73
N THR A 71 -3.37 6.62 19.55
CA THR A 71 -4.44 6.30 18.60
C THR A 71 -4.60 4.80 18.36
N GLY A 72 -3.54 4.02 18.48
CA GLY A 72 -3.53 2.57 18.35
C GLY A 72 -2.26 1.98 18.93
N ALA A 73 -2.17 0.65 19.00
CA ALA A 73 -1.02 -0.04 19.60
C ALA A 73 0.20 -0.13 18.65
N CYS A 74 0.00 0.03 17.33
CA CYS A 74 1.03 -0.25 16.31
C CYS A 74 1.68 0.99 15.70
N GLY A 75 1.49 2.18 16.28
CA GLY A 75 2.01 3.44 15.73
C GLY A 75 3.54 3.48 15.59
N ILE A 76 4.27 2.99 16.60
CA ILE A 76 5.74 2.96 16.60
C ILE A 76 6.25 1.98 15.53
N GLN A 77 5.66 0.79 15.47
CA GLN A 77 6.00 -0.24 14.49
C GLN A 77 5.83 0.28 13.06
N MET A 78 4.69 0.93 12.78
CA MET A 78 4.42 1.54 11.48
C MET A 78 5.44 2.61 11.12
N MET A 79 5.76 3.51 12.07
CA MET A 79 6.62 4.67 11.84
C MET A 79 8.08 4.30 11.58
N ARG A 80 8.59 3.28 12.27
CA ARG A 80 10.02 3.00 12.34
C ARG A 80 10.45 1.72 11.66
N ALA A 81 9.60 0.68 11.63
CA ALA A 81 10.03 -0.66 11.24
C ALA A 81 9.42 -1.18 9.94
N THR A 82 8.42 -0.52 9.35
CA THR A 82 7.76 -1.02 8.13
C THR A 82 8.28 -0.41 6.84
N ALA A 83 8.32 -1.21 5.78
CA ALA A 83 8.59 -0.79 4.42
C ALA A 83 7.53 -1.32 3.44
N SER A 84 7.26 -0.58 2.36
CA SER A 84 6.22 -0.91 1.37
C SER A 84 6.63 -0.60 -0.05
N THR A 85 6.00 -1.30 -1.00
CA THR A 85 5.98 -0.96 -2.42
C THR A 85 4.68 -0.23 -2.72
N GLN A 86 4.76 1.00 -3.23
CA GLN A 86 3.59 1.82 -3.54
C GLN A 86 3.61 2.18 -5.02
N LEU A 87 2.46 2.01 -5.69
CA LEU A 87 2.30 2.34 -7.10
C LEU A 87 1.30 3.47 -7.27
N SER A 88 1.58 4.36 -8.21
CA SER A 88 0.70 5.47 -8.58
C SER A 88 0.07 5.21 -9.93
N VAL A 89 -1.26 5.36 -10.02
CA VAL A 89 -2.01 5.25 -11.27
C VAL A 89 -2.77 6.55 -11.52
N ASN A 90 -2.82 6.98 -12.76
CA ASN A 90 -3.58 8.17 -13.14
C ASN A 90 -5.08 7.87 -13.17
N TYR A 91 -5.89 8.90 -12.97
CA TYR A 91 -7.33 8.91 -13.26
C TYR A 91 -7.65 10.13 -14.14
N TYR A 92 -8.70 10.02 -14.95
CA TYR A 92 -9.02 11.01 -15.98
C TYR A 92 -10.37 11.71 -15.73
N SER A 93 -11.17 11.18 -14.81
CA SER A 93 -12.46 11.73 -14.39
C SER A 93 -12.80 11.26 -12.98
N GLU A 94 -13.80 11.87 -12.34
CA GLU A 94 -14.31 11.42 -11.05
C GLU A 94 -14.82 9.96 -11.11
N ARG A 95 -15.54 9.59 -12.17
CA ARG A 95 -15.99 8.22 -12.38
C ARG A 95 -14.82 7.24 -12.45
N ASP A 96 -13.76 7.56 -13.17
CA ASP A 96 -12.55 6.73 -13.28
C ASP A 96 -11.83 6.65 -11.93
N PHE A 97 -11.74 7.76 -11.20
CA PHE A 97 -11.22 7.79 -9.84
C PHE A 97 -12.00 6.85 -8.91
N VAL A 98 -13.34 6.95 -8.87
CA VAL A 98 -14.19 6.11 -8.01
C VAL A 98 -14.00 4.63 -8.32
N GLN A 99 -14.03 4.25 -9.58
CA GLN A 99 -13.83 2.85 -10.00
C GLN A 99 -12.45 2.34 -9.58
N LYS A 100 -11.41 3.09 -9.83
CA LYS A 100 -10.03 2.73 -9.45
C LYS A 100 -9.85 2.67 -7.94
N MET A 101 -10.42 3.60 -7.19
CA MET A 101 -10.37 3.62 -5.73
C MET A 101 -11.05 2.37 -5.15
N ARG A 102 -12.26 2.05 -5.61
CA ARG A 102 -12.99 0.83 -5.20
C ARG A 102 -12.19 -0.43 -5.50
N VAL A 103 -11.69 -0.58 -6.73
CA VAL A 103 -10.88 -1.74 -7.13
C VAL A 103 -9.59 -1.82 -6.32
N ALA A 104 -8.90 -0.71 -6.06
CA ALA A 104 -7.68 -0.71 -5.24
C ALA A 104 -7.94 -1.21 -3.82
N CYS A 105 -9.03 -0.77 -3.19
CA CYS A 105 -9.40 -1.22 -1.85
C CYS A 105 -9.88 -2.68 -1.83
N LEU A 106 -10.71 -3.10 -2.80
CA LEU A 106 -11.14 -4.51 -2.95
C LEU A 106 -9.94 -5.46 -3.12
N LEU A 107 -8.90 -5.02 -3.84
CA LEU A 107 -7.72 -5.84 -4.08
C LEU A 107 -6.65 -5.75 -2.98
N THR A 108 -6.82 -4.89 -1.96
CA THR A 108 -5.83 -4.76 -0.87
C THR A 108 -5.54 -6.08 -0.15
N PRO A 109 -6.52 -6.95 0.20
CA PRO A 109 -6.23 -8.24 0.82
C PRO A 109 -5.37 -9.16 -0.06
N PHE A 110 -5.57 -9.13 -1.38
CA PHE A 110 -4.79 -9.91 -2.35
C PHE A 110 -3.36 -9.39 -2.47
N PHE A 111 -3.21 -8.06 -2.55
CA PHE A 111 -1.89 -7.43 -2.58
C PHE A 111 -1.12 -7.70 -1.30
N ALA A 112 -1.80 -7.68 -0.14
CA ALA A 112 -1.20 -7.98 1.14
C ALA A 112 -0.62 -9.41 1.20
N LEU A 113 -1.37 -10.41 0.70
CA LEU A 113 -0.90 -11.81 0.71
C LEU A 113 0.21 -12.07 -0.32
N LEU A 114 0.03 -11.57 -1.56
CA LEU A 114 1.02 -11.74 -2.64
C LEU A 114 2.36 -11.05 -2.33
N SER A 115 2.35 -10.04 -1.48
CA SER A 115 3.55 -9.29 -1.10
C SER A 115 4.06 -9.62 0.29
N ASP A 116 3.45 -10.56 1.03
CA ASP A 116 3.85 -10.89 2.40
C ASP A 116 5.32 -11.31 2.48
N ASN A 117 6.13 -10.43 3.08
CA ASN A 117 7.59 -10.53 3.12
C ASN A 117 8.17 -10.13 4.48
N ALA A 118 7.46 -10.45 5.57
CA ALA A 118 7.93 -10.21 6.93
C ALA A 118 8.43 -11.50 7.57
N VAL A 119 9.70 -11.86 7.36
CA VAL A 119 10.31 -13.06 7.96
C VAL A 119 10.34 -12.97 9.49
N ARG A 120 10.56 -11.77 10.03
CA ARG A 120 10.60 -11.51 11.48
C ARG A 120 9.68 -10.36 11.85
N TYR A 121 9.22 -10.38 13.09
CA TYR A 121 8.44 -9.31 13.71
C TYR A 121 8.95 -9.07 15.13
N GLN A 122 9.28 -7.82 15.46
CA GLN A 122 9.79 -7.42 16.78
C GLN A 122 10.98 -8.30 17.24
N GLY A 123 11.91 -8.59 16.33
CA GLY A 123 13.12 -9.40 16.60
C GLY A 123 12.89 -10.91 16.59
N ASN A 124 11.65 -11.40 16.63
CA ASN A 124 11.33 -12.83 16.67
C ASN A 124 10.91 -13.37 15.30
N ARG A 125 11.04 -14.69 15.09
CA ARG A 125 10.49 -15.34 13.90
C ARG A 125 8.99 -15.07 13.80
N ASN A 126 8.53 -14.69 12.63
CA ASN A 126 7.13 -14.37 12.40
C ASN A 126 6.38 -15.55 11.78
N ASN A 127 5.28 -15.94 12.42
CA ASN A 127 4.39 -16.99 11.92
C ASN A 127 3.04 -16.42 11.39
N ALA A 128 2.78 -15.12 11.58
CA ALA A 128 1.57 -14.47 11.09
C ALA A 128 1.73 -13.99 9.64
N TYR A 129 0.63 -13.93 8.89
CA TYR A 129 0.62 -13.41 7.53
C TYR A 129 0.46 -11.89 7.50
N SER A 130 0.97 -11.26 6.45
CA SER A 130 0.75 -9.85 6.10
C SER A 130 0.91 -8.89 7.31
N VAL A 131 2.04 -9.01 8.00
CA VAL A 131 2.35 -8.28 9.26
C VAL A 131 2.13 -6.78 9.10
N ARG A 132 2.56 -6.19 7.99
CA ARG A 132 2.39 -4.77 7.74
C ARG A 132 0.91 -4.39 7.63
N THR A 133 0.08 -5.20 6.98
CA THR A 133 -1.37 -4.98 6.90
C THR A 133 -2.00 -5.01 8.29
N ARG A 134 -1.62 -5.98 9.14
CA ARG A 134 -2.07 -6.06 10.53
C ARG A 134 -1.67 -4.82 11.33
N ILE A 135 -0.43 -4.35 11.18
CA ILE A 135 0.05 -3.12 11.82
C ILE A 135 -0.83 -1.92 11.43
N TRP A 136 -1.09 -1.72 10.14
CA TRP A 136 -1.90 -0.59 9.67
C TRP A 136 -3.37 -0.62 10.13
N GLN A 137 -3.91 -1.78 10.49
CA GLN A 137 -5.25 -1.91 11.07
C GLN A 137 -5.32 -1.39 12.51
N ASP A 138 -4.18 -1.24 13.19
CA ASP A 138 -4.10 -0.79 14.58
C ASP A 138 -3.15 0.43 14.75
N VAL A 139 -3.23 1.37 13.83
CA VAL A 139 -2.50 2.66 13.90
C VAL A 139 -3.44 3.80 14.24
N ASP A 140 -4.46 4.03 13.43
CA ASP A 140 -5.40 5.14 13.59
C ASP A 140 -6.64 4.94 12.68
N LEU A 141 -7.78 4.71 13.30
CA LEU A 141 -9.04 4.48 12.59
C LEU A 141 -9.56 5.71 11.84
N ASP A 142 -9.15 6.92 12.22
CA ASP A 142 -9.57 8.15 11.56
C ASP A 142 -8.96 8.31 10.17
N ARG A 143 -7.81 7.69 9.87
CA ARG A 143 -7.05 7.97 8.66
C ARG A 143 -6.42 6.78 7.95
N CYS A 144 -6.56 5.58 8.50
CA CYS A 144 -6.04 4.34 7.93
C CYS A 144 -7.17 3.44 7.42
N GLY A 145 -6.83 2.43 6.63
CA GLY A 145 -7.78 1.43 6.13
C GLY A 145 -8.55 1.90 4.89
N VAL A 146 -9.81 1.51 4.80
CA VAL A 146 -10.69 1.83 3.67
C VAL A 146 -11.32 3.21 3.89
N PRO A 147 -11.36 4.10 2.88
CA PRO A 147 -12.12 5.35 3.01
C PRO A 147 -13.57 5.07 3.37
N PRO A 148 -14.15 5.83 4.33
CA PRO A 148 -15.57 5.70 4.65
C PRO A 148 -16.44 5.95 3.42
N HIS A 149 -17.60 5.31 3.37
CA HIS A 149 -18.56 5.47 2.28
C HIS A 149 -18.06 5.12 0.88
N LEU A 150 -16.87 4.46 0.77
CA LEU A 150 -16.27 4.13 -0.53
C LEU A 150 -17.20 3.34 -1.44
N MET A 151 -18.00 2.44 -0.88
CA MET A 151 -18.90 1.58 -1.66
C MET A 151 -20.29 2.18 -1.84
N ASP A 152 -20.60 3.32 -1.23
CA ASP A 152 -21.89 3.99 -1.36
C ASP A 152 -22.07 4.55 -2.79
N PRO A 153 -23.29 4.57 -3.33
CA PRO A 153 -23.54 4.99 -4.73
C PRO A 153 -23.09 6.41 -5.05
N ASP A 154 -23.16 7.33 -4.07
CA ASP A 154 -22.81 8.74 -4.19
C ASP A 154 -21.35 9.06 -3.87
N PHE A 155 -20.53 8.06 -3.57
CA PHE A 155 -19.10 8.29 -3.30
C PHE A 155 -18.38 8.93 -4.49
N GLY A 156 -17.69 10.04 -4.21
CA GLY A 156 -16.93 10.80 -5.19
C GLY A 156 -15.90 11.72 -4.54
N PHE A 157 -15.48 12.74 -5.28
CA PHE A 157 -14.52 13.72 -4.77
C PHE A 157 -15.08 14.49 -3.55
N ALA A 158 -16.37 14.80 -3.57
CA ALA A 158 -17.00 15.56 -2.48
C ALA A 158 -16.99 14.77 -1.17
N GLN A 159 -17.38 13.49 -1.18
CA GLN A 159 -17.40 12.62 0.00
C GLN A 159 -16.00 12.36 0.52
N TYR A 160 -15.04 12.14 -0.39
CA TYR A 160 -13.64 11.99 -0.01
C TYR A 160 -13.09 13.28 0.62
N ALA A 161 -13.36 14.43 0.03
CA ALA A 161 -12.96 15.74 0.57
C ALA A 161 -13.57 15.98 1.94
N GLN A 162 -14.88 15.72 2.13
CA GLN A 162 -15.57 15.85 3.41
C GLN A 162 -14.88 14.97 4.48
N THR A 163 -14.57 13.72 4.16
CA THR A 163 -13.85 12.83 5.06
C THR A 163 -12.50 13.40 5.50
N VAL A 164 -11.75 13.96 4.56
CA VAL A 164 -10.40 14.48 4.82
C VAL A 164 -10.43 15.82 5.57
N LEU A 165 -11.42 16.67 5.29
CA LEU A 165 -11.53 18.00 5.89
C LEU A 165 -12.05 17.97 7.33
N THR A 166 -12.90 17.01 7.68
CA THR A 166 -13.56 16.94 8.99
C THR A 166 -12.82 16.11 10.02
N ARG A 167 -11.85 15.27 9.60
CA ARG A 167 -11.08 14.45 10.54
C ARG A 167 -9.90 15.22 11.12
N PRO A 168 -9.47 14.88 12.36
CA PRO A 168 -8.37 15.56 13.02
C PRO A 168 -7.08 15.51 12.19
N LEU A 169 -6.32 16.60 12.14
CA LEU A 169 -4.96 16.61 11.58
C LEU A 169 -3.92 16.31 12.67
N ILE A 170 -2.80 15.73 12.26
CA ILE A 170 -1.64 15.53 13.14
C ILE A 170 -0.84 16.83 13.23
N VAL A 171 -0.59 17.45 12.09
CA VAL A 171 0.12 18.71 11.95
C VAL A 171 -0.54 19.57 10.88
N ALA A 172 -0.55 20.87 11.08
CA ALA A 172 -0.96 21.85 10.07
C ALA A 172 0.25 22.55 9.46
N LEU A 173 0.09 23.02 8.23
CA LEU A 173 1.06 23.86 7.54
C LEU A 173 0.76 25.33 7.84
N LYS A 174 1.73 26.06 8.43
CA LYS A 174 1.72 27.54 8.56
C LYS A 174 2.89 28.10 7.78
N GLY A 175 2.61 28.71 6.62
CA GLY A 175 3.66 29.11 5.70
C GLY A 175 4.48 27.91 5.24
N ASN A 176 5.76 27.83 5.58
CA ASN A 176 6.66 26.72 5.25
C ASN A 176 6.98 25.81 6.47
N ARG A 177 6.34 26.05 7.62
CA ARG A 177 6.57 25.27 8.85
C ARG A 177 5.37 24.40 9.19
N THR A 178 5.63 23.25 9.80
CA THR A 178 4.57 22.38 10.33
C THR A 178 4.41 22.63 11.83
N LYS A 179 3.15 22.70 12.29
CA LYS A 179 2.80 22.85 13.71
C LYS A 179 1.83 21.75 14.13
N ALA A 180 2.06 21.13 15.28
CA ALA A 180 1.10 20.23 15.89
C ALA A 180 -0.18 20.99 16.25
N VAL A 181 -1.35 20.40 15.99
CA VAL A 181 -2.65 21.07 16.11
C VAL A 181 -3.63 20.35 17.04
N GLY A 182 -3.16 19.34 17.73
CA GLY A 182 -4.02 18.52 18.60
C GLY A 182 -5.01 17.71 17.77
N ARG A 183 -6.31 17.76 18.15
CA ARG A 183 -7.37 17.03 17.45
C ARG A 183 -8.20 17.93 16.51
N LYS A 184 -7.68 19.08 16.10
CA LYS A 184 -8.39 19.98 15.18
C LYS A 184 -8.40 19.45 13.76
N SER A 185 -9.52 19.55 13.08
CA SER A 185 -9.70 19.18 11.67
C SER A 185 -9.08 20.23 10.73
N ALA A 186 -8.94 19.86 9.44
CA ALA A 186 -8.51 20.82 8.42
C ALA A 186 -9.48 21.97 8.27
N GLN A 187 -10.79 21.71 8.36
CA GLN A 187 -11.84 22.71 8.26
C GLN A 187 -11.76 23.72 9.41
N GLU A 188 -11.50 23.29 10.64
CA GLU A 188 -11.33 24.19 11.79
C GLU A 188 -10.04 25.03 11.70
N ILE A 189 -9.01 24.56 11.02
CA ILE A 189 -7.71 25.23 10.94
C ILE A 189 -7.65 26.22 9.78
N TYR A 190 -8.15 25.81 8.60
CA TYR A 190 -8.02 26.55 7.35
C TYR A 190 -9.32 27.21 6.88
N GLY A 191 -10.47 26.85 7.48
CA GLY A 191 -11.79 27.34 7.03
C GLY A 191 -12.18 26.75 5.67
N SER A 192 -12.86 27.56 4.85
CA SER A 192 -13.37 27.17 3.53
C SER A 192 -12.37 27.35 2.38
N HIS A 193 -11.22 27.99 2.61
CA HIS A 193 -10.27 28.33 1.56
C HIS A 193 -8.89 27.76 1.87
N LEU A 194 -8.56 26.61 1.26
CA LEU A 194 -7.24 26.01 1.35
C LEU A 194 -6.42 26.36 0.12
N LEU A 195 -5.17 26.74 0.34
CA LEU A 195 -4.20 26.87 -0.74
C LEU A 195 -3.81 25.48 -1.27
N LYS A 196 -3.40 25.36 -2.53
CA LYS A 196 -2.98 24.09 -3.14
C LYS A 196 -1.98 23.31 -2.27
N LYS A 197 -0.98 24.00 -1.70
CA LYS A 197 0.02 23.38 -0.80
C LYS A 197 -0.60 22.82 0.49
N GLU A 198 -1.66 23.46 1.00
CA GLU A 198 -2.39 23.02 2.19
C GLU A 198 -3.26 21.80 1.87
N VAL A 199 -3.92 21.79 0.72
CA VAL A 199 -4.67 20.61 0.24
C VAL A 199 -3.72 19.41 0.10
N GLU A 200 -2.57 19.58 -0.57
CA GLU A 200 -1.59 18.50 -0.72
C GLU A 200 -1.05 18.02 0.65
N HIS A 201 -0.86 18.94 1.58
CA HIS A 201 -0.43 18.63 2.94
C HIS A 201 -1.51 17.83 3.69
N VAL A 202 -2.76 18.28 3.68
CA VAL A 202 -3.89 17.61 4.32
C VAL A 202 -4.06 16.20 3.77
N LEU A 203 -4.12 16.03 2.44
CA LEU A 203 -4.19 14.71 1.79
C LEU A 203 -3.04 13.80 2.20
N SER A 204 -1.85 14.35 2.48
CA SER A 204 -0.69 13.58 2.89
C SER A 204 -0.76 13.05 4.33
N MET A 205 -1.73 13.51 5.15
CA MET A 205 -1.96 13.03 6.51
C MET A 205 -2.90 11.82 6.59
N PHE A 206 -3.47 11.39 5.46
CA PHE A 206 -4.34 10.23 5.40
C PHE A 206 -3.60 9.05 4.77
N PHE A 207 -3.75 7.89 5.38
CA PHE A 207 -3.00 6.67 5.06
C PHE A 207 -3.94 5.52 4.66
N PHE A 208 -5.05 5.86 4.00
CA PHE A 208 -5.97 4.87 3.44
C PHE A 208 -5.26 3.87 2.53
N ASP A 209 -5.82 2.69 2.37
CA ASP A 209 -5.28 1.59 1.55
C ASP A 209 -5.03 2.03 0.09
N ALA A 210 -5.87 2.93 -0.40
CA ALA A 210 -5.64 3.71 -1.61
C ALA A 210 -5.86 5.20 -1.30
N ARG A 211 -4.96 6.07 -1.73
CA ARG A 211 -4.96 7.49 -1.37
C ARG A 211 -5.10 8.38 -2.59
N LEU A 212 -6.10 9.28 -2.54
CA LEU A 212 -6.27 10.32 -3.55
C LEU A 212 -5.21 11.42 -3.43
N LYS A 213 -4.63 11.75 -4.56
CA LYS A 213 -3.80 12.94 -4.84
C LYS A 213 -4.13 13.41 -6.25
N SER A 214 -3.21 14.10 -6.95
CA SER A 214 -3.30 14.30 -8.41
C SER A 214 -3.21 12.98 -9.21
N TYR A 215 -3.09 11.87 -8.54
CA TYR A 215 -3.09 10.47 -8.98
C TYR A 215 -3.66 9.62 -7.83
N LEU A 216 -3.99 8.37 -8.10
CA LEU A 216 -4.32 7.39 -7.07
C LEU A 216 -3.07 6.63 -6.65
N GLU A 217 -2.75 6.62 -5.36
CA GLU A 217 -1.61 5.90 -4.79
C GLU A 217 -2.10 4.61 -4.14
N ILE A 218 -1.73 3.46 -4.71
CA ILE A 218 -2.05 2.12 -4.18
C ILE A 218 -1.00 1.74 -3.16
N ARG A 219 -1.40 1.36 -1.93
CA ARG A 219 -0.55 1.30 -0.75
C ARG A 219 -0.52 -0.06 -0.04
N GLY A 220 -1.33 -1.02 -0.48
CA GLY A 220 -1.56 -2.28 0.21
C GLY A 220 -0.37 -3.25 0.20
N ALA A 221 0.57 -3.12 -0.74
CA ALA A 221 1.67 -4.07 -0.89
C ALA A 221 2.88 -3.77 0.03
N ASP A 222 3.49 -4.83 0.53
CA ASP A 222 4.73 -4.81 1.28
C ASP A 222 5.95 -4.49 0.41
N CYS A 223 7.09 -4.18 1.01
CA CYS A 223 8.38 -4.14 0.31
C CYS A 223 8.76 -5.55 -0.13
N MET A 224 9.16 -5.70 -1.39
CA MET A 224 9.40 -6.99 -2.04
C MET A 224 10.75 -6.99 -2.77
N PRO A 225 11.34 -8.18 -3.03
CA PRO A 225 12.44 -8.33 -3.98
C PRO A 225 12.06 -7.90 -5.40
N PRO A 226 13.04 -7.51 -6.26
CA PRO A 226 12.80 -6.94 -7.59
C PRO A 226 11.85 -7.73 -8.49
N LYS A 227 11.99 -9.07 -8.53
CA LYS A 227 11.13 -9.94 -9.35
C LYS A 227 9.64 -9.80 -9.03
N TYR A 228 9.30 -9.62 -7.74
CA TYR A 228 7.92 -9.43 -7.29
C TYR A 228 7.44 -7.99 -7.48
N ILE A 229 8.34 -6.99 -7.40
CA ILE A 229 8.00 -5.60 -7.75
C ILE A 229 7.57 -5.51 -9.21
N ALA A 230 8.29 -6.18 -10.12
CA ALA A 230 7.93 -6.24 -11.54
C ALA A 230 6.58 -6.93 -11.77
N ALA A 231 6.35 -8.06 -11.09
CA ALA A 231 5.07 -8.77 -11.14
C ALA A 231 3.92 -7.90 -10.63
N TYR A 232 4.12 -7.20 -9.52
CA TYR A 232 3.13 -6.29 -8.95
C TYR A 232 2.84 -5.11 -9.88
N ALA A 233 3.88 -4.49 -10.44
CA ALA A 233 3.73 -3.40 -11.40
C ALA A 233 2.96 -3.84 -12.66
N GLN A 234 3.26 -5.05 -13.18
CA GLN A 234 2.55 -5.61 -14.33
C GLN A 234 1.09 -5.91 -14.00
N LEU A 235 0.81 -6.52 -12.84
CA LEU A 235 -0.56 -6.80 -12.37
C LEU A 235 -1.38 -5.50 -12.26
N VAL A 236 -0.86 -4.53 -11.51
CA VAL A 236 -1.52 -3.24 -11.31
C VAL A 236 -1.76 -2.52 -12.63
N LYS A 237 -0.74 -2.45 -13.52
CA LYS A 237 -0.93 -1.80 -14.80
C LYS A 237 -2.03 -2.46 -15.63
N THR A 238 -2.02 -3.76 -15.75
CA THR A 238 -2.98 -4.47 -16.59
C THR A 238 -4.40 -4.27 -16.07
N ILE A 239 -4.60 -4.30 -14.77
CA ILE A 239 -5.91 -4.09 -14.14
C ILE A 239 -6.34 -2.61 -14.26
N PHE A 240 -5.52 -1.68 -13.79
CA PHE A 240 -5.89 -0.26 -13.70
C PHE A 240 -5.77 0.50 -15.03
N GLY A 241 -5.10 -0.06 -16.01
CA GLY A 241 -5.03 0.46 -17.38
C GLY A 241 -6.17 -0.01 -18.29
N SER A 242 -7.06 -0.88 -17.82
CA SER A 242 -8.16 -1.46 -18.58
C SER A 242 -9.50 -1.19 -17.93
N GLN A 243 -10.35 -0.39 -18.58
CA GLN A 243 -11.71 -0.13 -18.11
C GLN A 243 -12.54 -1.42 -17.98
N ALA A 244 -12.36 -2.35 -18.92
CA ALA A 244 -13.03 -3.65 -18.88
C ALA A 244 -12.57 -4.50 -17.67
N ALA A 245 -11.27 -4.44 -17.31
CA ALA A 245 -10.77 -5.13 -16.11
C ALA A 245 -11.36 -4.54 -14.82
N LEU A 246 -11.39 -3.22 -14.70
CA LEU A 246 -12.01 -2.54 -13.55
C LEU A 246 -13.48 -2.94 -13.38
N GLN A 247 -14.25 -2.89 -14.49
CA GLN A 247 -15.67 -3.28 -14.47
C GLN A 247 -15.88 -4.77 -14.15
N ASN A 248 -15.01 -5.65 -14.64
CA ASN A 248 -15.10 -7.08 -14.30
C ASN A 248 -14.88 -7.33 -12.81
N ILE A 249 -13.89 -6.65 -12.21
CA ILE A 249 -13.62 -6.78 -10.77
C ILE A 249 -14.80 -6.22 -9.96
N LEU A 250 -15.33 -5.05 -10.32
CA LEU A 250 -16.46 -4.45 -9.62
C LEU A 250 -17.71 -5.35 -9.69
N ARG A 251 -17.98 -5.98 -10.85
CA ARG A 251 -19.08 -6.94 -10.99
C ARG A 251 -18.83 -8.25 -10.23
N HIS A 252 -17.58 -8.72 -10.18
CA HIS A 252 -17.21 -9.97 -9.50
C HIS A 252 -17.40 -9.87 -7.97
N TYR A 253 -17.22 -8.67 -7.42
CA TYR A 253 -17.41 -8.33 -6.01
C TYR A 253 -18.61 -7.38 -5.80
N ASP A 254 -19.62 -7.48 -6.64
CA ASP A 254 -20.84 -6.69 -6.49
C ASP A 254 -21.50 -6.96 -5.14
N GLY A 255 -22.00 -5.90 -4.50
CA GLY A 255 -22.55 -5.96 -3.14
C GLY A 255 -21.52 -6.00 -2.01
N ALA A 256 -20.22 -6.07 -2.30
CA ALA A 256 -19.21 -5.99 -1.24
C ALA A 256 -19.20 -4.60 -0.59
N THR A 257 -19.11 -4.58 0.74
CA THR A 257 -19.10 -3.37 1.57
C THR A 257 -17.68 -2.99 2.01
N THR A 258 -17.51 -1.80 2.58
CA THR A 258 -16.25 -1.42 3.24
C THR A 258 -15.92 -2.35 4.41
N GLY A 259 -16.92 -2.87 5.11
CA GLY A 259 -16.77 -3.88 6.17
C GLY A 259 -16.22 -5.19 5.64
N ASP A 260 -16.68 -5.65 4.48
CA ASP A 260 -16.18 -6.88 3.86
C ASP A 260 -14.70 -6.76 3.45
N ILE A 261 -14.28 -5.59 2.98
CA ILE A 261 -12.86 -5.33 2.70
C ILE A 261 -12.02 -5.38 3.99
N ALA A 262 -12.50 -4.79 5.06
CA ALA A 262 -11.82 -4.84 6.36
C ALA A 262 -11.72 -6.27 6.89
N ASN A 263 -12.83 -7.04 6.84
CA ASN A 263 -12.88 -8.44 7.25
C ASN A 263 -11.96 -9.32 6.40
N ALA A 264 -11.91 -9.11 5.08
CA ALA A 264 -11.01 -9.82 4.18
C ALA A 264 -9.52 -9.60 4.56
N LYS A 265 -9.14 -8.37 4.94
CA LYS A 265 -7.77 -8.11 5.44
C LYS A 265 -7.48 -8.85 6.75
N VAL A 266 -8.45 -8.88 7.68
CA VAL A 266 -8.31 -9.64 8.94
C VAL A 266 -8.14 -11.12 8.66
N ALA A 267 -8.99 -11.69 7.79
CA ALA A 267 -8.93 -13.10 7.41
C ALA A 267 -7.56 -13.47 6.79
N VAL A 268 -7.06 -12.64 5.88
CA VAL A 268 -5.72 -12.84 5.27
C VAL A 268 -4.60 -12.80 6.31
N CYS A 269 -4.64 -11.85 7.23
CA CYS A 269 -3.63 -11.75 8.28
C CYS A 269 -3.62 -12.97 9.22
N LYS A 270 -4.78 -13.61 9.42
CA LYS A 270 -4.95 -14.77 10.28
C LYS A 270 -4.62 -16.07 9.55
N ASP A 271 -5.24 -16.29 8.39
CA ASP A 271 -5.35 -17.60 7.75
C ASP A 271 -4.53 -17.73 6.45
N GLY A 272 -3.91 -16.63 5.95
CA GLY A 272 -3.09 -16.65 4.73
C GLY A 272 -3.83 -17.22 3.52
N TYR A 273 -3.26 -18.23 2.87
CA TYR A 273 -3.89 -18.92 1.73
C TYR A 273 -5.12 -19.77 2.08
N ASN A 274 -5.40 -20.01 3.37
CA ASN A 274 -6.63 -20.65 3.82
C ASN A 274 -7.78 -19.66 4.09
N ALA A 275 -7.52 -18.35 3.93
CA ALA A 275 -8.52 -17.32 4.15
C ALA A 275 -9.68 -17.40 3.16
N TRP A 276 -10.86 -17.04 3.65
CA TRP A 276 -12.03 -16.74 2.83
C TRP A 276 -12.19 -15.23 2.74
N VAL A 277 -12.31 -14.72 1.53
CA VAL A 277 -12.48 -13.30 1.24
C VAL A 277 -13.70 -13.11 0.35
N TYR A 278 -14.59 -12.20 0.72
CA TYR A 278 -15.84 -11.97 -0.04
C TYR A 278 -16.65 -13.24 -0.27
N GLY A 279 -16.69 -14.16 0.73
CA GLY A 279 -17.40 -15.43 0.63
C GLY A 279 -16.72 -16.50 -0.24
N LYS A 280 -15.46 -16.32 -0.64
CA LYS A 280 -14.73 -17.23 -1.56
C LYS A 280 -13.34 -17.56 -1.03
N PRO A 281 -12.78 -18.75 -1.33
CA PRO A 281 -11.40 -19.10 -0.96
C PRO A 281 -10.39 -18.18 -1.70
N ILE A 282 -9.49 -17.55 -0.96
CA ILE A 282 -8.55 -16.56 -1.52
C ILE A 282 -7.68 -17.14 -2.63
N GLY A 283 -7.26 -18.39 -2.56
CA GLY A 283 -6.44 -19.03 -3.59
C GLY A 283 -7.14 -19.08 -4.96
N LYS A 284 -8.46 -19.32 -4.97
CA LYS A 284 -9.27 -19.29 -6.21
C LYS A 284 -9.39 -17.87 -6.75
N GLU A 285 -9.58 -16.89 -5.88
CA GLU A 285 -9.70 -15.48 -6.25
C GLU A 285 -8.38 -14.92 -6.79
N LEU A 286 -7.24 -15.29 -6.19
CA LEU A 286 -5.92 -14.93 -6.69
C LEU A 286 -5.63 -15.54 -8.08
N ALA A 287 -5.99 -16.80 -8.29
CA ALA A 287 -5.86 -17.46 -9.59
C ALA A 287 -6.75 -16.78 -10.65
N TRP A 288 -7.98 -16.43 -10.29
CA TRP A 288 -8.89 -15.67 -11.15
C TRP A 288 -8.31 -14.28 -11.48
N LEU A 289 -7.83 -13.53 -10.50
CA LEU A 289 -7.21 -12.20 -10.70
C LEU A 289 -6.00 -12.27 -11.63
N LEU A 290 -5.14 -13.27 -11.45
CA LEU A 290 -3.99 -13.50 -12.30
C LEU A 290 -4.40 -13.83 -13.74
N LEU A 291 -5.44 -14.63 -13.92
CA LEU A 291 -6.01 -14.93 -15.25
C LEU A 291 -6.56 -13.67 -15.92
N GLN A 292 -7.26 -12.80 -15.17
CA GLN A 292 -7.72 -11.50 -15.66
C GLN A 292 -6.55 -10.63 -16.17
N ALA A 293 -5.42 -10.64 -15.46
CA ALA A 293 -4.23 -9.90 -15.87
C ALA A 293 -3.57 -10.54 -17.10
N ARG A 294 -3.35 -11.86 -17.11
CA ARG A 294 -2.69 -12.58 -18.22
C ARG A 294 -3.47 -12.46 -19.54
N SER A 295 -4.80 -12.60 -19.49
CA SER A 295 -5.65 -12.51 -20.70
C SER A 295 -5.64 -11.12 -21.36
N ARG A 296 -5.27 -10.08 -20.60
CA ARG A 296 -5.19 -8.69 -21.07
C ARG A 296 -3.76 -8.21 -21.32
N THR A 297 -2.79 -9.09 -21.17
CA THR A 297 -1.38 -8.80 -21.44
C THR A 297 -1.02 -9.39 -22.80
N PRO A 298 -0.84 -8.58 -23.87
CA PRO A 298 -0.66 -9.09 -25.22
C PRO A 298 0.71 -9.76 -25.44
N SER A 299 1.78 -9.19 -24.88
CA SER A 299 3.14 -9.68 -25.06
C SER A 299 3.42 -10.88 -24.14
N GLN A 300 4.11 -11.90 -24.69
CA GLN A 300 4.57 -13.05 -23.94
C GLN A 300 5.60 -12.65 -22.86
N GLU A 301 6.48 -11.73 -23.20
CA GLU A 301 7.50 -11.21 -22.28
C GLU A 301 6.87 -10.49 -21.08
N GLU A 302 5.83 -9.67 -21.32
CA GLU A 302 5.08 -9.03 -20.25
C GLU A 302 4.29 -10.02 -19.41
N ARG A 303 3.76 -11.10 -20.01
CA ARG A 303 3.11 -12.18 -19.26
C ARG A 303 4.08 -12.93 -18.36
N ALA A 304 5.32 -13.10 -18.80
CA ALA A 304 6.38 -13.73 -18.01
C ALA A 304 6.69 -12.95 -16.72
N LEU A 305 6.47 -11.62 -16.69
CA LEU A 305 6.61 -10.83 -15.45
C LEU A 305 5.64 -11.27 -14.35
N LEU A 306 4.53 -11.93 -14.68
CA LEU A 306 3.55 -12.41 -13.70
C LEU A 306 3.91 -13.80 -13.13
N GLU A 307 4.91 -14.50 -13.66
CA GLU A 307 5.28 -15.85 -13.24
C GLU A 307 5.66 -15.97 -11.75
N PRO A 308 6.36 -14.98 -11.12
CA PRO A 308 6.63 -15.07 -9.70
C PRO A 308 5.34 -15.17 -8.85
N PHE A 309 4.30 -14.41 -9.18
CA PHE A 309 3.02 -14.52 -8.50
C PHE A 309 2.26 -15.81 -8.84
N ALA A 310 2.36 -16.28 -10.09
CA ALA A 310 1.78 -17.57 -10.46
C ALA A 310 2.35 -18.72 -9.64
N LYS A 311 3.65 -18.70 -9.41
CA LYS A 311 4.35 -19.70 -8.58
C LYS A 311 3.86 -19.64 -7.13
N LEU A 312 3.80 -18.46 -6.51
CA LEU A 312 3.29 -18.29 -5.15
C LEU A 312 1.85 -18.85 -5.00
N ILE A 313 0.98 -18.53 -5.95
CA ILE A 313 -0.42 -18.97 -5.95
C ILE A 313 -0.51 -20.50 -6.10
N ALA A 314 0.26 -21.09 -7.02
CA ALA A 314 0.26 -22.53 -7.27
C ALA A 314 0.79 -23.34 -6.08
N THR A 315 1.83 -22.82 -5.42
CA THR A 315 2.47 -23.47 -4.26
C THR A 315 1.79 -23.10 -2.93
N LYS A 316 0.87 -22.12 -2.93
CA LYS A 316 0.25 -21.52 -1.73
C LYS A 316 1.29 -21.01 -0.73
N LYS A 317 2.39 -20.46 -1.21
CA LYS A 317 3.45 -19.86 -0.41
C LYS A 317 3.44 -18.34 -0.55
N THR A 318 3.87 -17.66 0.50
CA THR A 318 4.18 -16.22 0.48
C THR A 318 5.64 -15.99 0.10
N ILE A 319 6.02 -14.74 -0.19
CA ILE A 319 7.42 -14.40 -0.51
C ILE A 319 8.35 -14.82 0.64
N ARG A 320 7.98 -14.55 1.90
CA ARG A 320 8.81 -14.90 3.05
C ARG A 320 9.02 -16.41 3.19
N GLU A 321 8.02 -17.22 2.80
CA GLU A 321 8.11 -18.69 2.87
C GLU A 321 8.97 -19.24 1.74
N GLU A 322 8.91 -18.64 0.53
CA GLU A 322 9.78 -19.01 -0.59
C GLU A 322 11.24 -18.60 -0.37
N GLU A 323 11.48 -17.39 0.15
CA GLU A 323 12.85 -16.89 0.38
C GLU A 323 13.53 -17.62 1.56
N SER A 324 12.77 -18.04 2.59
CA SER A 324 13.32 -18.77 3.74
C SER A 324 13.72 -20.22 3.44
N GLU A 325 13.35 -20.79 2.29
CA GLU A 325 13.80 -22.10 1.84
C GLU A 325 15.11 -22.03 1.04
N ASN A 326 15.50 -20.81 0.62
CA ASN A 326 16.72 -20.58 -0.16
C ASN A 326 17.91 -20.06 0.70
N ASP A 327 17.68 -19.77 1.98
CA ASP A 327 18.69 -19.43 2.99
C ASP A 327 19.10 -20.67 3.80
#